data_9e6dd82c000bc708ac5f72018c41f00a
#
_entry.id   9e6dd82c000bc708ac5f72018c41f00a
#
_cell.length_a   1.000
_cell.length_b   1.000
_cell.length_c   1.000
_cell.angle_alpha   90.00
_cell.angle_beta   90.00
_cell.angle_gamma   90.00
#
_symmetry.space_group_name_H-M   'P 1'
#
loop_
_entity.id
_entity.type
_entity.pdbx_description
1 polymer ?
#
loop_
_entity_poly.entity_id
_entity_poly.type
_entity_poly.pdbx_seq_one_letter_code
_entity_poly.pdbx_strand_id
1 'polypeptide(L)'
;MSGPYPTLSTEEAVTHIQNGDMISFSGFTPAGSAKAVPMALAKRATEEHTKGHPFKVRVLTGASSGYSIDEALAKADAIAWRGPYQADGTLRQQINRQEVEYVDMHLSHLPQAVAEEFLWQIDTAVVEATEITPDGRVYLTTSIGASPTYLKYAKKVIIEINRHQSLRLRELADIVVMPPPPYRYPIHIYDPLTRIGWPYAQVDPEKVIGIVESDEPDRLGAFNPPDDTSLKIAAHVTRFLLDELRAGRIPPRFLPLQSGVGNVANGIMSVLGTHPDVPPFMMYSEVFQNSLVDIMAAGKLLGASATSLTITADKLQQIIDNIDFFGPRIVLRPQEISNHPGIIRRLGVIAINTAIEFDIYGNVNSSHLFGTDIMNGIGGSGDFTRNSYISIFTAPSVVKDGRLSTVVPMCTHVDSNEHSTQIIVTEHGLADLRGLGPVQRAHLIIVDRNGHSNRVAVEFFNSKIYRQAFDKLQDIKSDEDLSRYIL
;
A
#
# COMPACT_ATOMS: atom_id res chain seq x y z
N MET A 1 -29.05 -17.96 -10.31
CA MET A 1 -28.88 -19.31 -10.92
C MET A 1 -27.38 -19.59 -10.88
N SER A 2 -26.98 -20.62 -10.16
CA SER A 2 -25.59 -21.10 -10.16
C SER A 2 -25.24 -21.50 -11.60
N GLY A 3 -24.17 -20.91 -12.14
CA GLY A 3 -23.63 -21.31 -13.43
C GLY A 3 -23.15 -22.76 -13.42
N PRO A 4 -22.32 -23.21 -14.37
CA PRO A 4 -21.88 -24.59 -14.49
C PRO A 4 -21.00 -25.06 -13.32
N TYR A 5 -20.70 -24.19 -12.35
CA TYR A 5 -19.80 -24.45 -11.22
C TYR A 5 -20.56 -25.02 -10.03
N PRO A 6 -20.04 -26.06 -9.34
CA PRO A 6 -20.66 -26.61 -8.15
C PRO A 6 -20.64 -25.60 -7.01
N THR A 7 -21.73 -25.53 -6.24
CA THR A 7 -21.74 -24.81 -4.97
C THR A 7 -21.17 -25.71 -3.89
N LEU A 8 -20.20 -25.23 -3.16
CA LEU A 8 -19.51 -25.92 -2.07
C LEU A 8 -19.87 -25.26 -0.73
N SER A 9 -20.00 -26.04 0.31
CA SER A 9 -19.89 -25.54 1.68
C SER A 9 -18.44 -25.07 1.94
N THR A 10 -18.25 -24.26 2.98
CA THR A 10 -16.90 -23.84 3.39
C THR A 10 -16.03 -25.02 3.79
N GLU A 11 -16.62 -26.01 4.46
CA GLU A 11 -15.98 -27.26 4.88
C GLU A 11 -15.53 -28.09 3.68
N GLU A 12 -16.36 -28.22 2.64
CA GLU A 12 -15.99 -28.90 1.39
C GLU A 12 -14.87 -28.14 0.68
N ALA A 13 -14.99 -26.82 0.55
CA ALA A 13 -14.00 -25.99 -0.13
C ALA A 13 -12.59 -26.16 0.46
N VAL A 14 -12.45 -26.13 1.79
CA VAL A 14 -11.15 -26.26 2.44
C VAL A 14 -10.55 -27.66 2.35
N THR A 15 -11.32 -28.71 2.00
CA THR A 15 -10.76 -30.06 1.78
C THR A 15 -9.81 -30.11 0.57
N HIS A 16 -9.98 -29.19 -0.37
CA HIS A 16 -9.13 -29.07 -1.56
C HIS A 16 -7.77 -28.43 -1.28
N ILE A 17 -7.55 -27.89 -0.08
CA ILE A 17 -6.33 -27.25 0.38
C ILE A 17 -5.54 -28.23 1.24
N GLN A 18 -4.27 -28.46 0.94
CA GLN A 18 -3.42 -29.41 1.64
C GLN A 18 -2.36 -28.69 2.48
N ASN A 19 -1.80 -29.41 3.47
CA ASN A 19 -0.66 -28.91 4.22
C ASN A 19 0.50 -28.60 3.27
N GLY A 20 1.08 -27.40 3.40
CA GLY A 20 2.20 -26.95 2.58
C GLY A 20 1.81 -26.26 1.26
N ASP A 21 0.52 -26.24 0.90
CA ASP A 21 0.05 -25.56 -0.33
C ASP A 21 0.39 -24.06 -0.31
N MET A 22 0.63 -23.51 -1.51
CA MET A 22 0.65 -22.07 -1.75
C MET A 22 -0.76 -21.60 -2.09
N ILE A 23 -1.30 -20.74 -1.24
CA ILE A 23 -2.64 -20.20 -1.42
C ILE A 23 -2.57 -18.71 -1.65
N SER A 24 -3.31 -18.23 -2.63
CA SER A 24 -3.54 -16.81 -2.82
C SER A 24 -4.98 -16.45 -2.47
N PHE A 25 -5.13 -15.32 -1.78
CA PHE A 25 -6.44 -14.75 -1.46
C PHE A 25 -6.62 -13.40 -2.13
N SER A 26 -7.84 -13.11 -2.58
CA SER A 26 -8.22 -11.76 -2.96
C SER A 26 -8.12 -10.79 -1.78
N GLY A 27 -8.10 -9.51 -2.09
CA GLY A 27 -8.03 -8.42 -1.12
C GLY A 27 -6.82 -7.55 -1.31
N PHE A 28 -7.04 -6.26 -1.09
CA PHE A 28 -6.00 -5.25 -0.97
C PHE A 28 -6.41 -4.33 0.18
N THR A 29 -5.65 -4.30 1.28
CA THR A 29 -6.17 -3.95 2.59
C THR A 29 -7.28 -4.95 3.01
N PRO A 30 -8.10 -4.74 4.03
CA PRO A 30 -9.25 -5.63 4.28
C PRO A 30 -10.34 -5.59 3.19
N ALA A 31 -10.28 -4.63 2.25
CA ALA A 31 -11.27 -4.50 1.18
C ALA A 31 -11.18 -5.65 0.17
N GLY A 32 -12.31 -6.25 -0.17
CA GLY A 32 -12.42 -7.33 -1.14
C GLY A 32 -11.69 -8.63 -0.78
N SER A 33 -11.36 -8.79 0.50
CA SER A 33 -10.74 -10.02 1.01
C SER A 33 -11.77 -11.14 1.11
N ALA A 34 -11.39 -12.36 0.73
CA ALA A 34 -12.19 -13.54 1.02
C ALA A 34 -12.43 -13.68 2.54
N LYS A 35 -13.60 -14.16 2.94
CA LYS A 35 -14.05 -14.16 4.34
C LYS A 35 -14.38 -15.56 4.83
N ALA A 36 -15.25 -16.26 4.14
CA ALA A 36 -15.79 -17.55 4.60
C ALA A 36 -14.74 -18.68 4.48
N VAL A 37 -14.07 -18.79 3.34
CA VAL A 37 -13.09 -19.86 3.09
C VAL A 37 -11.87 -19.75 4.01
N PRO A 38 -11.21 -18.59 4.18
CA PRO A 38 -10.05 -18.51 5.07
C PRO A 38 -10.41 -18.75 6.56
N MET A 39 -11.60 -18.33 6.99
CA MET A 39 -12.08 -18.62 8.35
C MET A 39 -12.29 -20.14 8.57
N ALA A 40 -12.87 -20.83 7.59
CA ALA A 40 -13.01 -22.29 7.63
C ALA A 40 -11.65 -23.00 7.57
N LEU A 41 -10.69 -22.45 6.82
CA LEU A 41 -9.32 -22.97 6.77
C LEU A 41 -8.61 -22.83 8.13
N ALA A 42 -8.76 -21.70 8.80
CA ALA A 42 -8.23 -21.49 10.15
C ALA A 42 -8.82 -22.49 11.16
N LYS A 43 -10.14 -22.72 11.09
CA LYS A 43 -10.82 -23.74 11.90
C LYS A 43 -10.26 -25.13 11.64
N ARG A 44 -10.14 -25.54 10.36
CA ARG A 44 -9.58 -26.84 9.97
C ARG A 44 -8.14 -26.99 10.47
N ALA A 45 -7.28 -25.97 10.34
CA ALA A 45 -5.91 -26.01 10.85
C ALA A 45 -5.89 -26.29 12.35
N THR A 46 -6.73 -25.61 13.14
CA THR A 46 -6.86 -25.84 14.58
C THR A 46 -7.30 -27.27 14.89
N GLU A 47 -8.25 -27.82 14.13
CA GLU A 47 -8.70 -29.20 14.29
C GLU A 47 -7.61 -30.23 13.98
N GLU A 48 -6.82 -30.02 12.91
CA GLU A 48 -5.69 -30.90 12.57
C GLU A 48 -4.60 -30.83 13.63
N HIS A 49 -4.26 -29.65 14.14
CA HIS A 49 -3.30 -29.50 15.25
C HIS A 49 -3.76 -30.21 16.52
N THR A 50 -5.07 -30.17 16.83
CA THR A 50 -5.63 -30.91 17.99
C THR A 50 -5.46 -32.41 17.85
N LYS A 51 -5.47 -32.95 16.62
CA LYS A 51 -5.20 -34.36 16.33
C LYS A 51 -3.71 -34.71 16.27
N GLY A 52 -2.82 -33.71 16.44
CA GLY A 52 -1.38 -33.88 16.32
C GLY A 52 -0.87 -33.88 14.88
N HIS A 53 -1.68 -33.47 13.92
CA HIS A 53 -1.29 -33.37 12.50
C HIS A 53 -0.80 -31.94 12.20
N PRO A 54 0.39 -31.76 11.59
CA PRO A 54 0.85 -30.45 11.16
C PRO A 54 -0.03 -29.95 10.01
N PHE A 55 -0.44 -28.68 10.08
CA PHE A 55 -1.18 -28.04 9.01
C PHE A 55 -0.83 -26.56 8.92
N LYS A 56 0.04 -26.23 7.96
CA LYS A 56 0.41 -24.85 7.63
C LYS A 56 0.41 -24.65 6.11
N VAL A 57 0.09 -23.47 5.66
CA VAL A 57 0.05 -23.07 4.25
C VAL A 57 0.93 -21.85 4.00
N ARG A 58 1.33 -21.65 2.75
CA ARG A 58 1.96 -20.40 2.29
C ARG A 58 0.87 -19.47 1.78
N VAL A 59 0.94 -18.18 2.14
CA VAL A 59 -0.14 -17.22 1.88
C VAL A 59 0.35 -16.03 1.06
N LEU A 60 -0.31 -15.79 -0.06
CA LEU A 60 -0.20 -14.57 -0.87
C LEU A 60 -1.50 -13.76 -0.83
N THR A 61 -1.37 -12.43 -0.80
CA THR A 61 -2.49 -11.51 -0.97
C THR A 61 -2.04 -10.31 -1.83
N GLY A 62 -2.92 -9.37 -2.15
CA GLY A 62 -2.52 -8.13 -2.82
C GLY A 62 -1.64 -7.24 -1.95
N ALA A 63 -2.06 -7.05 -0.70
CA ALA A 63 -1.33 -6.36 0.38
C ALA A 63 -1.75 -6.97 1.73
N SER A 64 -1.93 -6.16 2.80
CA SER A 64 -2.53 -6.65 4.06
C SER A 64 -3.97 -7.10 3.82
N SER A 65 -4.48 -8.08 4.57
CA SER A 65 -5.78 -8.67 4.30
C SER A 65 -6.74 -8.70 5.50
N GLY A 66 -6.29 -8.26 6.67
CA GLY A 66 -7.16 -8.07 7.84
C GLY A 66 -7.58 -9.36 8.54
N TYR A 67 -8.74 -9.31 9.20
CA TYR A 67 -9.19 -10.28 10.21
C TYR A 67 -9.42 -11.69 9.68
N SER A 68 -9.95 -11.83 8.47
CA SER A 68 -10.36 -13.14 7.94
C SER A 68 -9.20 -13.99 7.44
N ILE A 69 -8.11 -13.37 7.05
CA ILE A 69 -6.93 -14.04 6.52
C ILE A 69 -5.76 -13.91 7.49
N ASP A 70 -5.14 -12.74 7.61
CA ASP A 70 -3.92 -12.58 8.40
C ASP A 70 -4.15 -12.91 9.88
N GLU A 71 -5.17 -12.32 10.51
CA GLU A 71 -5.45 -12.53 11.92
C GLU A 71 -5.96 -13.97 12.21
N ALA A 72 -6.92 -14.47 11.41
CA ALA A 72 -7.52 -15.77 11.64
C ALA A 72 -6.50 -16.91 11.44
N LEU A 73 -5.75 -16.89 10.35
CA LEU A 73 -4.77 -17.93 10.06
C LEU A 73 -3.56 -17.87 11.00
N ALA A 74 -3.12 -16.65 11.41
CA ALA A 74 -2.06 -16.51 12.39
C ALA A 74 -2.47 -17.07 13.76
N LYS A 75 -3.68 -16.75 14.25
CA LYS A 75 -4.20 -17.29 15.51
C LYS A 75 -4.34 -18.81 15.49
N ALA A 76 -4.62 -19.40 14.33
CA ALA A 76 -4.70 -20.84 14.13
C ALA A 76 -3.32 -21.50 13.92
N ASP A 77 -2.22 -20.75 13.96
CA ASP A 77 -0.85 -21.22 13.63
C ASP A 77 -0.80 -21.90 12.24
N ALA A 78 -1.57 -21.37 11.28
CA ALA A 78 -1.77 -21.99 9.98
C ALA A 78 -0.88 -21.42 8.87
N ILE A 79 0.02 -20.46 9.17
CA ILE A 79 0.87 -19.81 8.18
C ILE A 79 2.30 -20.31 8.32
N ALA A 80 2.88 -20.83 7.23
CA ALA A 80 4.30 -21.16 7.15
C ALA A 80 5.11 -20.03 6.49
N TRP A 81 4.52 -19.36 5.50
CA TRP A 81 5.13 -18.27 4.74
C TRP A 81 4.09 -17.23 4.35
N ARG A 82 4.50 -15.94 4.31
CA ARG A 82 3.62 -14.81 3.97
C ARG A 82 4.31 -13.80 3.06
N GLY A 83 3.61 -13.33 2.05
CA GLY A 83 4.00 -12.23 1.16
C GLY A 83 2.76 -11.53 0.56
N PRO A 84 2.89 -10.35 -0.02
CA PRO A 84 4.06 -9.44 -0.08
C PRO A 84 4.04 -8.36 1.02
N TYR A 85 2.98 -8.29 1.83
CA TYR A 85 2.77 -7.23 2.83
C TYR A 85 1.79 -7.71 3.90
N GLN A 86 2.05 -7.38 5.15
CA GLN A 86 1.16 -7.66 6.28
C GLN A 86 1.08 -6.45 7.24
N ALA A 87 -0.01 -6.34 7.98
CA ALA A 87 -0.22 -5.31 9.01
C ALA A 87 -0.82 -5.87 10.31
N ASP A 88 -1.04 -7.18 10.40
CA ASP A 88 -1.62 -7.82 11.59
C ASP A 88 -0.60 -7.94 12.72
N GLY A 89 -1.06 -7.69 13.95
CA GLY A 89 -0.18 -7.69 15.13
C GLY A 89 0.25 -9.09 15.57
N THR A 90 -0.60 -10.10 15.44
CA THR A 90 -0.30 -11.50 15.79
C THR A 90 0.69 -12.08 14.81
N LEU A 91 0.40 -11.92 13.52
CA LEU A 91 1.28 -12.39 12.45
C LEU A 91 2.66 -11.72 12.51
N ARG A 92 2.72 -10.41 12.77
CA ARG A 92 3.98 -9.69 12.97
C ARG A 92 4.83 -10.28 14.09
N GLN A 93 4.21 -10.65 15.21
CA GLN A 93 4.94 -11.27 16.31
C GLN A 93 5.51 -12.64 15.92
N GLN A 94 4.74 -13.45 15.17
CA GLN A 94 5.22 -14.75 14.68
C GLN A 94 6.38 -14.59 13.68
N ILE A 95 6.29 -13.62 12.77
CA ILE A 95 7.38 -13.29 11.83
C ILE A 95 8.66 -12.88 12.59
N ASN A 96 8.54 -11.96 13.55
CA ASN A 96 9.69 -11.47 14.31
C ASN A 96 10.29 -12.53 15.25
N ARG A 97 9.54 -13.58 15.58
CA ARG A 97 10.03 -14.78 16.29
C ARG A 97 10.56 -15.87 15.35
N GLN A 98 10.53 -15.62 14.03
CA GLN A 98 10.92 -16.61 13.00
C GLN A 98 10.06 -17.87 12.98
N GLU A 99 8.84 -17.80 13.47
CA GLU A 99 7.82 -18.86 13.41
C GLU A 99 7.12 -18.91 12.05
N VAL A 100 7.12 -17.78 11.33
CA VAL A 100 6.58 -17.59 9.96
C VAL A 100 7.65 -16.93 9.10
N GLU A 101 7.96 -17.54 7.97
CA GLU A 101 8.81 -16.91 6.96
C GLU A 101 8.05 -15.75 6.28
N TYR A 102 8.75 -14.64 6.05
CA TYR A 102 8.14 -13.46 5.47
C TYR A 102 9.00 -12.83 4.39
N VAL A 103 8.37 -12.47 3.29
CA VAL A 103 9.02 -11.73 2.20
C VAL A 103 8.13 -10.57 1.80
N ASP A 104 8.60 -9.36 2.03
CA ASP A 104 7.99 -8.17 1.46
C ASP A 104 8.60 -7.86 0.08
N MET A 105 7.83 -7.18 -0.74
CA MET A 105 8.28 -6.76 -2.06
C MET A 105 7.49 -5.55 -2.56
N HIS A 106 8.03 -4.86 -3.55
CA HIS A 106 7.27 -3.84 -4.26
C HIS A 106 5.98 -4.44 -4.82
N LEU A 107 4.84 -3.78 -4.57
CA LEU A 107 3.54 -4.32 -4.96
C LEU A 107 3.39 -4.42 -6.48
N SER A 108 4.10 -3.57 -7.26
CA SER A 108 4.15 -3.70 -8.71
C SER A 108 4.84 -4.98 -9.19
N HIS A 109 5.76 -5.55 -8.40
CA HIS A 109 6.54 -6.73 -8.76
C HIS A 109 5.80 -8.04 -8.47
N LEU A 110 4.85 -8.07 -7.53
CA LEU A 110 4.16 -9.29 -7.15
C LEU A 110 3.49 -10.01 -8.33
N PRO A 111 2.70 -9.34 -9.19
CA PRO A 111 2.07 -10.02 -10.34
C PRO A 111 3.09 -10.63 -11.30
N GLN A 112 4.22 -9.96 -11.51
CA GLN A 112 5.30 -10.49 -12.33
C GLN A 112 5.98 -11.68 -11.65
N ALA A 113 6.27 -11.60 -10.35
CA ALA A 113 6.90 -12.69 -9.60
C ALA A 113 6.05 -13.98 -9.61
N VAL A 114 4.72 -13.83 -9.61
CA VAL A 114 3.78 -14.95 -9.77
C VAL A 114 3.80 -15.48 -11.21
N ALA A 115 3.73 -14.59 -12.22
CA ALA A 115 3.65 -14.97 -13.62
C ALA A 115 4.94 -15.62 -14.14
N GLU A 116 6.09 -15.23 -13.61
CA GLU A 116 7.43 -15.73 -13.99
C GLU A 116 7.90 -16.88 -13.07
N GLU A 117 7.05 -17.34 -12.16
CA GLU A 117 7.35 -18.41 -11.21
C GLU A 117 8.59 -18.13 -10.33
N PHE A 118 8.87 -16.86 -10.00
CA PHE A 118 9.91 -16.48 -9.03
C PHE A 118 9.50 -16.80 -7.59
N LEU A 119 8.21 -17.01 -7.37
CA LEU A 119 7.60 -17.57 -6.17
C LEU A 119 7.11 -19.00 -6.48
N TRP A 120 6.66 -19.71 -5.45
CA TRP A 120 6.03 -21.02 -5.65
C TRP A 120 4.77 -20.89 -6.54
N GLN A 121 4.50 -21.90 -7.32
CA GLN A 121 3.25 -21.97 -8.09
C GLN A 121 2.06 -21.97 -7.13
N ILE A 122 1.05 -21.16 -7.42
CA ILE A 122 -0.17 -21.09 -6.61
C ILE A 122 -0.99 -22.36 -6.81
N ASP A 123 -1.18 -23.14 -5.74
CA ASP A 123 -2.00 -24.35 -5.79
C ASP A 123 -3.48 -24.01 -5.83
N THR A 124 -3.93 -23.08 -4.98
CA THR A 124 -5.34 -22.67 -4.93
C THR A 124 -5.44 -21.15 -4.78
N ALA A 125 -6.23 -20.50 -5.63
CA ALA A 125 -6.66 -19.12 -5.46
C ALA A 125 -8.08 -19.09 -4.87
N VAL A 126 -8.29 -18.28 -3.83
CA VAL A 126 -9.62 -18.01 -3.26
C VAL A 126 -9.93 -16.55 -3.50
N VAL A 127 -10.93 -16.26 -4.32
CA VAL A 127 -11.21 -14.91 -4.80
C VAL A 127 -12.65 -14.51 -4.50
N GLU A 128 -12.81 -13.43 -3.73
CA GLU A 128 -14.12 -12.81 -3.50
C GLU A 128 -14.60 -12.12 -4.77
N ALA A 129 -15.86 -12.32 -5.10
CA ALA A 129 -16.51 -11.74 -6.27
C ALA A 129 -17.98 -11.43 -5.99
N THR A 130 -18.57 -10.57 -6.80
CA THR A 130 -20.03 -10.35 -6.83
C THR A 130 -20.71 -11.33 -7.76
N GLU A 131 -20.02 -11.78 -8.82
CA GLU A 131 -20.55 -12.68 -9.84
C GLU A 131 -19.44 -13.39 -10.58
N ILE A 132 -19.72 -14.62 -11.04
CA ILE A 132 -18.95 -15.32 -12.07
C ILE A 132 -19.89 -15.81 -13.17
N THR A 133 -19.52 -15.61 -14.43
CA THR A 133 -20.27 -16.09 -15.59
C THR A 133 -19.82 -17.48 -16.04
N PRO A 134 -20.63 -18.22 -16.83
CA PRO A 134 -20.25 -19.54 -17.33
C PRO A 134 -18.98 -19.56 -18.18
N ASP A 135 -18.63 -18.45 -18.83
CA ASP A 135 -17.41 -18.27 -19.63
C ASP A 135 -16.23 -17.75 -18.81
N GLY A 136 -16.33 -17.74 -17.46
CA GLY A 136 -15.24 -17.43 -16.56
C GLY A 136 -14.95 -15.93 -16.34
N ARG A 137 -15.91 -15.04 -16.60
CA ARG A 137 -15.77 -13.62 -16.22
C ARG A 137 -16.11 -13.47 -14.75
N VAL A 138 -15.13 -13.00 -13.97
CA VAL A 138 -15.24 -12.78 -12.53
C VAL A 138 -15.33 -11.29 -12.24
N TYR A 139 -16.45 -10.85 -11.66
CA TYR A 139 -16.67 -9.46 -11.27
C TYR A 139 -16.25 -9.31 -9.80
N LEU A 140 -15.12 -8.64 -9.60
CA LEU A 140 -14.52 -8.44 -8.28
C LEU A 140 -15.33 -7.44 -7.44
N THR A 141 -15.00 -7.34 -6.16
CA THR A 141 -15.74 -6.51 -5.19
C THR A 141 -15.04 -5.16 -4.97
N THR A 142 -14.76 -4.78 -3.73
CA THR A 142 -14.20 -3.49 -3.33
C THR A 142 -12.70 -3.36 -3.59
N SER A 143 -12.03 -4.42 -4.04
CA SER A 143 -10.62 -4.33 -4.49
C SER A 143 -10.36 -5.21 -5.70
N ILE A 144 -9.37 -4.79 -6.50
CA ILE A 144 -8.82 -5.57 -7.61
C ILE A 144 -7.54 -6.27 -7.17
N GLY A 145 -6.59 -5.53 -6.57
CA GLY A 145 -5.34 -6.08 -6.07
C GLY A 145 -4.58 -6.92 -7.10
N ALA A 146 -4.09 -8.07 -6.67
CA ALA A 146 -3.45 -9.09 -7.51
C ALA A 146 -4.43 -10.19 -7.97
N SER A 147 -5.72 -10.09 -7.65
CA SER A 147 -6.72 -11.14 -7.95
C SER A 147 -6.76 -11.56 -9.42
N PRO A 148 -6.65 -10.65 -10.43
CA PRO A 148 -6.61 -11.06 -11.83
C PRO A 148 -5.40 -11.96 -12.17
N THR A 149 -4.26 -11.71 -11.55
CA THR A 149 -3.06 -12.54 -11.68
C THR A 149 -3.28 -13.91 -11.05
N TYR A 150 -3.87 -13.96 -9.86
CA TYR A 150 -4.16 -15.22 -9.16
C TYR A 150 -5.13 -16.10 -9.94
N LEU A 151 -6.22 -15.52 -10.46
CA LEU A 151 -7.18 -16.21 -11.33
C LEU A 151 -6.51 -16.82 -12.57
N LYS A 152 -5.55 -16.12 -13.15
CA LYS A 152 -4.84 -16.58 -14.35
C LYS A 152 -3.84 -17.70 -14.07
N TYR A 153 -3.05 -17.59 -12.99
CA TYR A 153 -1.87 -18.44 -12.78
C TYR A 153 -2.05 -19.56 -11.74
N ALA A 154 -3.10 -19.53 -10.90
CA ALA A 154 -3.39 -20.63 -9.99
C ALA A 154 -3.76 -21.93 -10.74
N LYS A 155 -3.45 -23.09 -10.12
CA LYS A 155 -3.88 -24.42 -10.60
C LYS A 155 -5.37 -24.62 -10.42
N LYS A 156 -5.91 -24.21 -9.25
CA LYS A 156 -7.32 -24.35 -8.85
C LYS A 156 -7.83 -23.00 -8.36
N VAL A 157 -9.11 -22.76 -8.55
CA VAL A 157 -9.78 -21.53 -8.11
C VAL A 157 -11.06 -21.86 -7.35
N ILE A 158 -11.23 -21.23 -6.20
CA ILE A 158 -12.48 -21.16 -5.45
C ILE A 158 -12.98 -19.72 -5.55
N ILE A 159 -14.22 -19.53 -6.00
CA ILE A 159 -14.84 -18.21 -6.04
C ILE A 159 -15.75 -18.06 -4.82
N GLU A 160 -15.48 -17.06 -3.99
CA GLU A 160 -16.34 -16.70 -2.87
C GLU A 160 -17.30 -15.59 -3.32
N ILE A 161 -18.55 -15.95 -3.61
CA ILE A 161 -19.59 -14.99 -3.99
C ILE A 161 -20.15 -14.32 -2.76
N ASN A 162 -19.79 -13.05 -2.57
CA ASN A 162 -20.25 -12.27 -1.43
C ASN A 162 -21.53 -11.49 -1.78
N ARG A 163 -22.65 -11.93 -1.21
CA ARG A 163 -23.99 -11.33 -1.46
C ARG A 163 -24.15 -9.94 -0.83
N HIS A 164 -23.31 -9.60 0.13
CA HIS A 164 -23.29 -8.28 0.75
C HIS A 164 -22.83 -7.19 -0.24
N GLN A 165 -21.97 -7.56 -1.18
CA GLN A 165 -21.35 -6.62 -2.11
C GLN A 165 -22.27 -6.31 -3.31
N SER A 166 -22.33 -5.04 -3.70
CA SER A 166 -23.17 -4.59 -4.80
C SER A 166 -22.62 -5.03 -6.16
N LEU A 167 -23.49 -5.54 -7.03
CA LEU A 167 -23.18 -5.81 -8.43
C LEU A 167 -22.72 -4.56 -9.21
N ARG A 168 -23.08 -3.36 -8.75
CA ARG A 168 -22.67 -2.10 -9.39
C ARG A 168 -21.20 -1.76 -9.21
N LEU A 169 -20.46 -2.44 -8.32
CA LEU A 169 -19.01 -2.27 -8.16
C LEU A 169 -18.24 -2.53 -9.47
N ARG A 170 -18.78 -3.37 -10.37
CA ARG A 170 -18.22 -3.58 -11.72
C ARG A 170 -18.05 -2.29 -12.54
N GLU A 171 -18.84 -1.26 -12.27
CA GLU A 171 -18.77 0.02 -12.97
C GLU A 171 -17.47 0.79 -12.65
N LEU A 172 -16.83 0.47 -11.52
CA LEU A 172 -15.58 1.09 -11.10
C LEU A 172 -14.35 0.36 -11.66
N ALA A 173 -14.46 -0.91 -12.01
CA ALA A 173 -13.34 -1.77 -12.38
C ALA A 173 -12.79 -1.46 -13.79
N ASP A 174 -11.46 -1.56 -13.94
CA ASP A 174 -10.71 -1.43 -15.18
C ASP A 174 -9.53 -2.42 -15.15
N ILE A 175 -9.81 -3.67 -15.51
CA ILE A 175 -8.93 -4.80 -15.29
C ILE A 175 -8.19 -5.17 -16.58
N VAL A 176 -6.87 -5.19 -16.49
CA VAL A 176 -5.97 -5.70 -17.52
C VAL A 176 -4.86 -6.52 -16.85
N VAL A 177 -4.48 -7.62 -17.47
CA VAL A 177 -3.33 -8.44 -17.05
C VAL A 177 -2.26 -8.32 -18.12
N MET A 178 -1.11 -7.79 -17.72
CA MET A 178 0.02 -7.62 -18.65
C MET A 178 0.57 -8.97 -19.10
N PRO A 179 0.97 -9.12 -20.38
CA PRO A 179 1.68 -10.29 -20.82
C PRO A 179 3.09 -10.34 -20.20
N PRO A 180 3.71 -11.54 -20.13
CA PRO A 180 5.09 -11.65 -19.68
C PRO A 180 6.07 -11.02 -20.69
N PRO A 181 7.29 -10.66 -20.27
CA PRO A 181 8.35 -10.27 -21.19
C PRO A 181 8.63 -11.38 -22.21
N PRO A 182 9.05 -11.07 -23.45
CA PRO A 182 9.28 -9.71 -24.00
C PRO A 182 8.02 -9.09 -24.62
N TYR A 183 6.84 -9.67 -24.42
CA TYR A 183 5.59 -9.30 -25.08
C TYR A 183 4.84 -8.15 -24.40
N ARG A 184 5.47 -7.49 -23.41
CA ARG A 184 4.90 -6.31 -22.76
C ARG A 184 4.78 -5.15 -23.76
N TYR A 185 3.68 -4.43 -23.68
CA TYR A 185 3.40 -3.28 -24.53
C TYR A 185 3.26 -1.98 -23.68
N PRO A 186 3.39 -0.79 -24.28
CA PRO A 186 3.15 0.45 -23.59
C PRO A 186 1.74 0.54 -23.05
N ILE A 187 1.61 0.93 -21.78
CA ILE A 187 0.31 1.11 -21.13
C ILE A 187 -0.19 2.53 -21.42
N HIS A 188 -1.29 2.65 -22.15
CA HIS A 188 -1.84 3.91 -22.65
C HIS A 188 -2.75 4.60 -21.61
N ILE A 189 -2.21 4.91 -20.43
CA ILE A 189 -2.87 5.71 -19.39
C ILE A 189 -2.23 7.09 -19.38
N TYR A 190 -2.95 8.11 -19.84
CA TYR A 190 -2.48 9.50 -19.95
C TYR A 190 -3.13 10.42 -18.91
N ASP A 191 -4.15 9.93 -18.23
CA ASP A 191 -4.93 10.58 -17.20
C ASP A 191 -5.36 9.52 -16.18
N PRO A 192 -5.49 9.82 -14.87
CA PRO A 192 -5.92 8.86 -13.87
C PRO A 192 -7.22 8.12 -14.20
N LEU A 193 -8.13 8.75 -14.94
CA LEU A 193 -9.42 8.15 -15.31
C LEU A 193 -9.43 7.40 -16.64
N THR A 194 -8.29 7.39 -17.39
CA THR A 194 -8.20 6.66 -18.67
C THR A 194 -8.40 5.16 -18.44
N ARG A 195 -9.46 4.57 -18.95
CA ARG A 195 -9.73 3.13 -18.87
C ARG A 195 -9.10 2.40 -20.04
N ILE A 196 -8.53 1.23 -19.81
CA ILE A 196 -7.82 0.42 -20.79
C ILE A 196 -8.18 -1.07 -20.77
N GLY A 197 -8.97 -1.48 -19.80
CA GLY A 197 -9.30 -2.87 -19.51
C GLY A 197 -10.78 -3.16 -19.51
N TRP A 198 -11.15 -4.21 -18.83
CA TRP A 198 -12.50 -4.76 -18.74
C TRP A 198 -13.06 -4.60 -17.31
N PRO A 199 -14.38 -4.63 -17.13
CA PRO A 199 -15.01 -4.59 -15.80
C PRO A 199 -14.92 -5.93 -15.05
N TYR A 200 -14.19 -6.92 -15.56
CA TYR A 200 -14.05 -8.27 -15.02
C TYR A 200 -12.64 -8.79 -15.18
N ALA A 201 -12.26 -9.74 -14.33
CA ALA A 201 -11.11 -10.58 -14.52
C ALA A 201 -11.52 -11.89 -15.20
N GLN A 202 -10.63 -12.48 -16.01
CA GLN A 202 -10.90 -13.74 -16.70
C GLN A 202 -10.24 -14.90 -15.96
N VAL A 203 -10.99 -15.96 -15.70
CA VAL A 203 -10.47 -17.26 -15.26
C VAL A 203 -10.80 -18.32 -16.31
N ASP A 204 -9.94 -19.33 -16.44
CA ASP A 204 -10.26 -20.53 -17.17
C ASP A 204 -11.34 -21.32 -16.40
N PRO A 205 -12.53 -21.55 -16.98
CA PRO A 205 -13.62 -22.24 -16.30
C PRO A 205 -13.25 -23.62 -15.73
N GLU A 206 -12.31 -24.33 -16.37
CA GLU A 206 -11.87 -25.67 -15.93
C GLU A 206 -11.08 -25.64 -14.61
N LYS A 207 -10.49 -24.48 -14.26
CA LYS A 207 -9.78 -24.29 -12.99
C LYS A 207 -10.71 -24.03 -11.80
N VAL A 208 -11.95 -23.62 -12.05
CA VAL A 208 -12.93 -23.29 -11.00
C VAL A 208 -13.50 -24.56 -10.41
N ILE A 209 -13.03 -24.92 -9.22
CA ILE A 209 -13.47 -26.15 -8.53
C ILE A 209 -14.80 -25.98 -7.81
N GLY A 210 -15.22 -24.75 -7.53
CA GLY A 210 -16.53 -24.46 -6.96
C GLY A 210 -16.71 -23.02 -6.50
N ILE A 211 -17.95 -22.74 -6.11
CA ILE A 211 -18.41 -21.46 -5.59
C ILE A 211 -18.78 -21.66 -4.11
N VAL A 212 -18.31 -20.76 -3.25
CA VAL A 212 -18.75 -20.62 -1.86
C VAL A 212 -19.57 -19.33 -1.75
N GLU A 213 -20.71 -19.37 -1.08
CA GLU A 213 -21.51 -18.16 -0.83
C GLU A 213 -21.15 -17.56 0.55
N SER A 214 -21.04 -16.23 0.60
CA SER A 214 -20.88 -15.45 1.83
C SER A 214 -21.77 -14.21 1.79
N ASP A 215 -22.01 -13.62 2.96
CA ASP A 215 -22.80 -12.38 3.12
C ASP A 215 -22.20 -11.57 4.27
N GLU A 216 -20.97 -11.06 4.08
CA GLU A 216 -20.24 -10.31 5.10
C GLU A 216 -19.67 -9.02 4.53
N PRO A 217 -19.77 -7.89 5.28
CA PRO A 217 -19.13 -6.64 4.90
C PRO A 217 -17.61 -6.72 5.06
N ASP A 218 -16.90 -5.82 4.38
CA ASP A 218 -15.50 -5.55 4.67
C ASP A 218 -15.36 -4.95 6.07
N ARG A 219 -14.48 -5.50 6.89
CA ARG A 219 -14.22 -5.02 8.25
C ARG A 219 -12.93 -4.20 8.25
N LEU A 220 -13.08 -2.89 8.22
CA LEU A 220 -11.97 -1.96 8.28
C LEU A 220 -11.68 -1.56 9.72
N GLY A 221 -10.43 -1.20 9.99
CA GLY A 221 -10.06 -0.57 11.26
C GLY A 221 -10.73 0.80 11.42
N ALA A 222 -10.81 1.30 12.66
CA ALA A 222 -11.39 2.60 12.94
C ALA A 222 -10.58 3.72 12.27
N PHE A 223 -11.28 4.65 11.63
CA PHE A 223 -10.69 5.89 11.12
C PHE A 223 -10.72 6.94 12.23
N ASN A 224 -9.55 7.21 12.78
CA ASN A 224 -9.42 8.27 13.78
C ASN A 224 -9.28 9.64 13.10
N PRO A 225 -9.84 10.71 13.67
CA PRO A 225 -9.58 12.07 13.19
C PRO A 225 -8.07 12.39 13.33
N PRO A 226 -7.52 13.25 12.43
CA PRO A 226 -6.14 13.67 12.55
C PRO A 226 -5.87 14.39 13.87
N ASP A 227 -4.73 14.08 14.49
CA ASP A 227 -4.24 14.79 15.67
C ASP A 227 -3.51 16.09 15.29
N ASP A 228 -3.17 16.89 16.29
CA ASP A 228 -2.49 18.19 16.11
C ASP A 228 -1.14 18.04 15.37
N THR A 229 -0.41 16.98 15.62
CA THR A 229 0.86 16.67 14.95
C THR A 229 0.63 16.43 13.45
N SER A 230 -0.35 15.59 13.12
CA SER A 230 -0.75 15.31 11.72
C SER A 230 -1.23 16.57 11.00
N LEU A 231 -1.97 17.44 11.67
CA LEU A 231 -2.44 18.73 11.10
C LEU A 231 -1.29 19.71 10.84
N LYS A 232 -0.27 19.79 11.70
CA LYS A 232 0.92 20.62 11.47
C LYS A 232 1.73 20.10 10.27
N ILE A 233 1.95 18.79 10.19
CA ILE A 233 2.58 18.16 9.03
C ILE A 233 1.81 18.50 7.75
N ALA A 234 0.48 18.35 7.78
CA ALA A 234 -0.40 18.68 6.66
C ALA A 234 -0.28 20.14 6.22
N ALA A 235 -0.18 21.07 7.18
CA ALA A 235 0.00 22.50 6.89
C ALA A 235 1.35 22.78 6.19
N HIS A 236 2.44 22.12 6.61
CA HIS A 236 3.74 22.25 5.94
C HIS A 236 3.72 21.68 4.52
N VAL A 237 3.14 20.50 4.32
CA VAL A 237 2.99 19.89 2.99
C VAL A 237 2.15 20.80 2.09
N THR A 238 1.01 21.28 2.57
CA THR A 238 0.11 22.14 1.79
C THR A 238 0.81 23.44 1.38
N ARG A 239 1.51 24.10 2.29
CA ARG A 239 2.27 25.31 2.00
C ARG A 239 3.33 25.05 0.93
N PHE A 240 4.09 23.98 1.06
CA PHE A 240 5.11 23.60 0.08
C PHE A 240 4.49 23.39 -1.32
N LEU A 241 3.39 22.65 -1.43
CA LEU A 241 2.74 22.42 -2.71
C LEU A 241 2.17 23.70 -3.34
N LEU A 242 1.66 24.63 -2.52
CA LEU A 242 1.22 25.95 -2.99
C LEU A 242 2.39 26.82 -3.45
N ASP A 243 3.54 26.74 -2.81
CA ASP A 243 4.75 27.45 -3.22
C ASP A 243 5.32 26.89 -4.52
N GLU A 244 5.28 25.56 -4.71
CA GLU A 244 5.62 24.91 -5.98
C GLU A 244 4.67 25.32 -7.12
N LEU A 245 3.38 25.42 -6.82
CA LEU A 245 2.36 25.90 -7.76
C LEU A 245 2.61 27.37 -8.16
N ARG A 246 2.83 28.27 -7.19
CA ARG A 246 3.13 29.69 -7.43
C ARG A 246 4.43 29.90 -8.21
N ALA A 247 5.41 29.03 -7.99
CA ALA A 247 6.68 29.04 -8.72
C ALA A 247 6.59 28.41 -10.12
N GLY A 248 5.42 27.90 -10.52
CA GLY A 248 5.21 27.26 -11.83
C GLY A 248 5.88 25.88 -11.98
N ARG A 249 6.36 25.27 -10.88
CA ARG A 249 6.94 23.92 -10.88
C ARG A 249 5.87 22.82 -10.81
N ILE A 250 4.68 23.15 -10.32
CA ILE A 250 3.46 22.35 -10.48
C ILE A 250 2.54 23.10 -11.44
N PRO A 251 1.93 22.44 -12.45
CA PRO A 251 1.04 23.10 -13.39
C PRO A 251 -0.25 23.59 -12.72
N PRO A 252 -0.96 24.61 -13.29
CA PRO A 252 -2.17 25.17 -12.69
C PRO A 252 -3.31 24.18 -12.44
N ARG A 253 -3.36 23.09 -13.21
CA ARG A 253 -4.34 21.99 -13.02
C ARG A 253 -3.96 21.03 -11.91
N PHE A 254 -2.84 21.30 -11.24
CA PHE A 254 -2.21 20.38 -10.30
C PHE A 254 -1.77 19.05 -10.94
N LEU A 255 -0.95 18.29 -10.23
CA LEU A 255 -0.55 16.95 -10.66
C LEU A 255 -1.32 15.91 -9.81
N PRO A 256 -1.50 14.67 -10.31
CA PRO A 256 -2.16 13.64 -9.53
C PRO A 256 -1.42 13.38 -8.21
N LEU A 257 -2.18 13.24 -7.13
CA LEU A 257 -1.65 12.94 -5.80
C LEU A 257 -1.70 11.43 -5.53
N GLN A 258 -0.68 10.91 -4.87
CA GLN A 258 -0.73 9.63 -4.16
C GLN A 258 -0.59 9.93 -2.67
N SER A 259 -1.39 9.26 -1.87
CA SER A 259 -1.30 9.32 -0.42
C SER A 259 -1.27 7.91 0.16
N GLY A 260 -0.41 7.70 1.16
CA GLY A 260 -0.42 6.49 1.98
C GLY A 260 -1.68 6.40 2.85
N VAL A 261 -1.70 5.46 3.78
CA VAL A 261 -2.77 5.27 4.77
C VAL A 261 -2.34 5.74 6.16
N GLY A 262 -3.30 6.05 7.04
CA GLY A 262 -3.06 6.42 8.43
C GLY A 262 -3.33 7.89 8.75
N ASN A 263 -3.14 8.28 10.02
CA ASN A 263 -3.56 9.59 10.54
C ASN A 263 -2.91 10.78 9.83
N VAL A 264 -1.61 10.71 9.56
CA VAL A 264 -0.88 11.78 8.84
C VAL A 264 -1.41 11.93 7.43
N ALA A 265 -1.58 10.83 6.70
CA ALA A 265 -2.13 10.83 5.36
C ALA A 265 -3.56 11.41 5.32
N ASN A 266 -4.41 11.00 6.25
CA ASN A 266 -5.77 11.52 6.41
C ASN A 266 -5.76 13.03 6.72
N GLY A 267 -4.85 13.49 7.59
CA GLY A 267 -4.66 14.90 7.90
C GLY A 267 -4.30 15.72 6.67
N ILE A 268 -3.34 15.25 5.89
CA ILE A 268 -2.91 15.91 4.65
C ILE A 268 -4.06 16.01 3.65
N MET A 269 -4.75 14.90 3.40
CA MET A 269 -5.87 14.90 2.45
C MET A 269 -7.03 15.78 2.91
N SER A 270 -7.33 15.83 4.22
CA SER A 270 -8.35 16.72 4.78
C SER A 270 -8.00 18.19 4.55
N VAL A 271 -6.75 18.57 4.81
CA VAL A 271 -6.30 19.98 4.61
C VAL A 271 -6.26 20.33 3.12
N LEU A 272 -5.69 19.51 2.27
CA LEU A 272 -5.65 19.74 0.81
C LEU A 272 -7.06 19.82 0.21
N GLY A 273 -7.97 18.95 0.67
CA GLY A 273 -9.35 18.90 0.21
C GLY A 273 -10.20 20.10 0.57
N THR A 274 -9.84 20.85 1.62
CA THR A 274 -10.61 22.00 2.12
C THR A 274 -9.91 23.34 1.91
N HIS A 275 -8.60 23.36 1.62
CA HIS A 275 -7.85 24.61 1.47
C HIS A 275 -8.30 25.38 0.21
N PRO A 276 -8.68 26.68 0.32
CA PRO A 276 -9.25 27.45 -0.79
C PRO A 276 -8.28 27.62 -1.97
N ASP A 277 -6.99 27.83 -1.70
CA ASP A 277 -5.98 28.10 -2.73
C ASP A 277 -5.46 26.83 -3.42
N VAL A 278 -5.73 25.64 -2.90
CA VAL A 278 -5.41 24.38 -3.59
C VAL A 278 -6.42 24.19 -4.72
N PRO A 279 -6.01 24.10 -5.99
CA PRO A 279 -6.96 23.88 -7.09
C PRO A 279 -7.59 22.48 -6.99
N PRO A 280 -8.73 22.23 -7.67
CA PRO A 280 -9.23 20.87 -7.84
C PRO A 280 -8.17 19.96 -8.45
N PHE A 281 -8.06 18.72 -7.95
CA PHE A 281 -7.00 17.79 -8.30
C PHE A 281 -7.52 16.39 -8.59
N MET A 282 -6.66 15.53 -9.13
CA MET A 282 -6.90 14.11 -9.30
C MET A 282 -5.99 13.29 -8.39
N MET A 283 -6.34 12.02 -8.19
CA MET A 283 -5.48 11.05 -7.51
C MET A 283 -5.12 9.88 -8.41
N TYR A 284 -3.90 9.42 -8.27
CA TYR A 284 -3.42 8.14 -8.77
C TYR A 284 -2.67 7.44 -7.64
N SER A 285 -3.33 6.49 -7.00
CA SER A 285 -2.91 5.93 -5.71
C SER A 285 -3.21 4.42 -5.66
N GLU A 286 -2.92 3.78 -4.53
CA GLU A 286 -3.28 2.39 -4.26
C GLU A 286 -4.66 2.31 -3.60
N VAL A 287 -4.91 3.18 -2.62
CA VAL A 287 -6.04 3.08 -1.70
C VAL A 287 -6.93 4.32 -1.83
N PHE A 288 -8.21 4.08 -2.03
CA PHE A 288 -9.23 5.11 -1.95
C PHE A 288 -9.86 5.06 -0.55
N GLN A 289 -9.77 6.16 0.22
CA GLN A 289 -10.16 6.23 1.64
C GLN A 289 -11.42 7.09 1.86
N ASN A 290 -12.02 7.00 3.04
CA ASN A 290 -13.26 7.69 3.41
C ASN A 290 -13.28 9.19 3.07
N SER A 291 -12.22 9.92 3.43
CA SER A 291 -12.12 11.36 3.19
C SER A 291 -12.26 11.74 1.72
N LEU A 292 -11.83 10.86 0.82
CA LEU A 292 -11.88 11.12 -0.62
C LEU A 292 -13.30 11.12 -1.18
N VAL A 293 -14.23 10.38 -0.55
CA VAL A 293 -15.66 10.40 -0.92
C VAL A 293 -16.22 11.81 -0.70
N ASP A 294 -15.95 12.41 0.45
CA ASP A 294 -16.43 13.74 0.81
C ASP A 294 -15.77 14.84 -0.03
N ILE A 295 -14.45 14.74 -0.24
CA ILE A 295 -13.68 15.68 -1.07
C ILE A 295 -14.16 15.64 -2.54
N MET A 296 -14.52 14.44 -3.04
CA MET A 296 -15.08 14.25 -4.39
C MET A 296 -16.49 14.80 -4.48
N ALA A 297 -17.35 14.55 -3.50
CA ALA A 297 -18.70 15.11 -3.44
C ALA A 297 -18.69 16.64 -3.37
N ALA A 298 -17.69 17.23 -2.69
CA ALA A 298 -17.48 18.67 -2.65
C ALA A 298 -16.89 19.27 -3.95
N GLY A 299 -16.59 18.44 -4.96
CA GLY A 299 -16.04 18.88 -6.26
C GLY A 299 -14.56 19.24 -6.24
N LYS A 300 -13.85 19.00 -5.15
CA LYS A 300 -12.40 19.28 -5.02
C LYS A 300 -11.54 18.15 -5.59
N LEU A 301 -11.94 16.89 -5.39
CA LEU A 301 -11.35 15.73 -6.04
C LEU A 301 -12.12 15.45 -7.33
N LEU A 302 -11.47 15.67 -8.47
CA LEU A 302 -12.08 15.51 -9.81
C LEU A 302 -12.20 14.05 -10.23
N GLY A 303 -11.30 13.20 -9.75
CA GLY A 303 -11.28 11.79 -10.03
C GLY A 303 -10.12 11.08 -9.35
N ALA A 304 -10.24 9.76 -9.20
CA ALA A 304 -9.25 8.92 -8.55
C ALA A 304 -9.09 7.57 -9.26
N SER A 305 -7.85 7.14 -9.40
CA SER A 305 -7.48 5.77 -9.76
C SER A 305 -6.84 5.10 -8.56
N ALA A 306 -7.31 3.90 -8.23
CA ALA A 306 -6.81 3.12 -7.09
C ALA A 306 -6.85 1.61 -7.38
N THR A 307 -6.45 0.78 -6.43
CA THR A 307 -6.64 -0.68 -6.52
C THR A 307 -7.69 -1.18 -5.51
N SER A 308 -8.02 -0.36 -4.50
CA SER A 308 -9.04 -0.73 -3.48
C SER A 308 -9.84 0.47 -2.98
N LEU A 309 -11.09 0.19 -2.61
CA LEU A 309 -11.96 1.06 -1.82
C LEU A 309 -11.85 0.65 -0.34
N THR A 310 -10.94 1.28 0.39
CA THR A 310 -10.78 1.07 1.83
C THR A 310 -11.62 2.11 2.57
N ILE A 311 -12.94 1.91 2.52
CA ILE A 311 -13.95 2.84 3.01
C ILE A 311 -14.99 2.13 3.87
N THR A 312 -15.60 2.84 4.80
CA THR A 312 -16.67 2.31 5.67
C THR A 312 -17.92 1.95 4.88
N ALA A 313 -18.77 1.09 5.45
CA ALA A 313 -19.98 0.60 4.79
C ALA A 313 -20.92 1.74 4.37
N ASP A 314 -21.05 2.80 5.20
CA ASP A 314 -21.85 3.98 4.88
C ASP A 314 -21.30 4.77 3.69
N LYS A 315 -19.97 4.90 3.58
CA LYS A 315 -19.31 5.54 2.44
C LYS A 315 -19.40 4.69 1.17
N LEU A 316 -19.31 3.37 1.29
CA LEU A 316 -19.56 2.46 0.19
C LEU A 316 -20.99 2.59 -0.31
N GLN A 317 -21.96 2.60 0.59
CA GLN A 317 -23.38 2.78 0.24
C GLN A 317 -23.61 4.14 -0.43
N GLN A 318 -22.98 5.22 0.07
CA GLN A 318 -23.03 6.54 -0.58
C GLN A 318 -22.55 6.51 -2.04
N ILE A 319 -21.46 5.76 -2.32
CA ILE A 319 -20.97 5.59 -3.70
C ILE A 319 -21.97 4.80 -4.54
N ILE A 320 -22.50 3.69 -4.02
CA ILE A 320 -23.43 2.82 -4.76
C ILE A 320 -24.75 3.53 -5.08
N ASP A 321 -25.29 4.26 -4.13
CA ASP A 321 -26.54 5.02 -4.31
C ASP A 321 -26.38 6.16 -5.34
N ASN A 322 -25.18 6.68 -5.47
CA ASN A 322 -24.86 7.78 -6.38
C ASN A 322 -23.83 7.36 -7.45
N ILE A 323 -23.89 6.12 -7.92
CA ILE A 323 -22.87 5.56 -8.82
C ILE A 323 -22.76 6.32 -10.15
N ASP A 324 -23.85 6.93 -10.61
CA ASP A 324 -23.85 7.77 -11.83
C ASP A 324 -22.94 9.01 -11.65
N PHE A 325 -22.76 9.49 -10.42
CA PHE A 325 -21.79 10.53 -10.09
C PHE A 325 -20.39 9.96 -9.85
N PHE A 326 -20.25 8.93 -9.03
CA PHE A 326 -18.95 8.38 -8.62
C PHE A 326 -18.33 7.47 -9.67
N GLY A 327 -19.11 6.68 -10.41
CA GLY A 327 -18.63 5.68 -11.37
C GLY A 327 -17.68 6.25 -12.44
N PRO A 328 -18.00 7.38 -13.09
CA PRO A 328 -17.09 8.02 -14.04
C PRO A 328 -15.83 8.63 -13.38
N ARG A 329 -15.80 8.78 -12.05
CA ARG A 329 -14.74 9.48 -11.29
C ARG A 329 -13.83 8.55 -10.49
N ILE A 330 -14.19 7.27 -10.39
CA ILE A 330 -13.39 6.28 -9.66
C ILE A 330 -13.03 5.14 -10.62
N VAL A 331 -11.75 4.77 -10.65
CA VAL A 331 -11.25 3.66 -11.46
C VAL A 331 -10.44 2.72 -10.56
N LEU A 332 -10.90 1.47 -10.44
CA LEU A 332 -10.19 0.42 -9.71
C LEU A 332 -9.40 -0.46 -10.67
N ARG A 333 -8.09 -0.57 -10.43
CA ARG A 333 -7.13 -1.25 -11.31
C ARG A 333 -6.41 -2.39 -10.60
N PRO A 334 -5.87 -3.38 -11.33
CA PRO A 334 -4.87 -4.28 -10.79
C PRO A 334 -3.68 -3.52 -10.18
N GLN A 335 -3.12 -4.04 -9.09
CA GLN A 335 -1.97 -3.37 -8.43
C GLN A 335 -0.75 -3.25 -9.35
N GLU A 336 -0.55 -4.14 -10.30
CA GLU A 336 0.49 -4.01 -11.32
C GLU A 336 0.34 -2.71 -12.14
N ILE A 337 -0.88 -2.22 -12.31
CA ILE A 337 -1.18 -1.00 -13.05
C ILE A 337 -1.18 0.22 -12.12
N SER A 338 -1.84 0.15 -10.95
CA SER A 338 -1.88 1.27 -10.00
C SER A 338 -0.48 1.64 -9.48
N ASN A 339 0.40 0.65 -9.35
CA ASN A 339 1.77 0.81 -8.86
C ASN A 339 2.82 0.84 -9.97
N HIS A 340 2.40 0.91 -11.24
CA HIS A 340 3.33 0.79 -12.37
C HIS A 340 4.30 1.99 -12.46
N PRO A 341 5.62 1.78 -12.35
CA PRO A 341 6.62 2.86 -12.32
C PRO A 341 6.54 3.81 -13.52
N GLY A 342 6.34 3.27 -14.73
CA GLY A 342 6.25 4.05 -15.95
C GLY A 342 5.02 4.95 -16.02
N ILE A 343 3.89 4.53 -15.43
CA ILE A 343 2.65 5.34 -15.36
C ILE A 343 2.83 6.44 -14.32
N ILE A 344 3.30 6.11 -13.12
CA ILE A 344 3.57 7.06 -12.04
C ILE A 344 4.46 8.20 -12.55
N ARG A 345 5.56 7.87 -13.24
CA ARG A 345 6.48 8.85 -13.81
C ARG A 345 5.84 9.70 -14.91
N ARG A 346 5.10 9.08 -15.82
CA ARG A 346 4.48 9.79 -16.94
C ARG A 346 3.37 10.75 -16.51
N LEU A 347 2.56 10.34 -15.52
CA LEU A 347 1.51 11.19 -14.95
C LEU A 347 2.08 12.33 -14.10
N GLY A 348 3.34 12.23 -13.68
CA GLY A 348 3.97 13.21 -12.81
C GLY A 348 3.38 13.19 -11.39
N VAL A 349 3.12 12.00 -10.85
CA VAL A 349 2.48 11.86 -9.53
C VAL A 349 3.30 12.55 -8.44
N ILE A 350 2.63 13.26 -7.54
CA ILE A 350 3.18 13.74 -6.27
C ILE A 350 2.89 12.68 -5.23
N ALA A 351 3.94 12.02 -4.74
CA ALA A 351 3.82 10.92 -3.78
C ALA A 351 4.04 11.41 -2.35
N ILE A 352 3.13 11.04 -1.44
CA ILE A 352 3.20 11.37 -0.03
C ILE A 352 3.10 10.08 0.77
N ASN A 353 4.21 9.68 1.40
CA ASN A 353 4.34 8.45 2.16
C ASN A 353 4.80 8.72 3.60
N THR A 354 4.51 7.79 4.50
CA THR A 354 4.92 7.87 5.90
C THR A 354 6.16 7.02 6.13
N ALA A 355 7.13 7.57 6.88
CA ALA A 355 8.32 6.87 7.34
C ALA A 355 8.18 6.39 8.78
N ILE A 356 8.89 5.32 9.15
CA ILE A 356 9.16 4.95 10.53
C ILE A 356 10.31 5.84 11.06
N GLU A 357 11.38 5.95 10.26
CA GLU A 357 12.52 6.82 10.54
C GLU A 357 13.19 7.27 9.24
N PHE A 358 13.93 8.35 9.30
CA PHE A 358 14.82 8.80 8.23
C PHE A 358 16.13 9.33 8.81
N ASP A 359 17.22 9.17 8.06
CA ASP A 359 18.52 9.63 8.52
C ASP A 359 18.88 11.04 8.02
N ILE A 360 20.00 11.54 8.52
CA ILE A 360 20.49 12.89 8.19
C ILE A 360 20.86 13.06 6.72
N TYR A 361 20.97 12.00 5.94
CA TYR A 361 21.26 12.05 4.50
C TYR A 361 20.01 11.95 3.65
N GLY A 362 18.88 11.53 4.25
CA GLY A 362 17.59 11.34 3.59
C GLY A 362 17.34 9.90 3.13
N ASN A 363 18.06 8.91 3.68
CA ASN A 363 17.61 7.52 3.61
C ASN A 363 16.38 7.33 4.50
N VAL A 364 15.45 6.49 4.06
CA VAL A 364 14.17 6.28 4.72
C VAL A 364 13.96 4.79 4.99
N ASN A 365 13.58 4.50 6.22
CA ASN A 365 13.06 3.23 6.67
C ASN A 365 11.54 3.37 6.91
N SER A 366 10.74 2.57 6.24
CA SER A 366 9.28 2.53 6.38
C SER A 366 8.73 1.15 6.72
N SER A 367 9.58 0.15 6.92
CA SER A 367 9.19 -1.25 7.09
C SER A 367 9.72 -1.94 8.35
N HIS A 368 10.92 -1.56 8.86
CA HIS A 368 11.61 -2.31 9.93
C HIS A 368 11.82 -1.49 11.21
N LEU A 369 11.97 -2.20 12.34
CA LEU A 369 12.37 -1.67 13.62
C LEU A 369 13.71 -2.31 14.03
N PHE A 370 14.65 -1.50 14.53
CA PHE A 370 15.92 -1.97 15.07
C PHE A 370 16.72 -2.92 14.14
N GLY A 371 16.53 -2.78 12.84
CA GLY A 371 17.25 -3.51 11.80
C GLY A 371 16.51 -4.73 11.27
N THR A 372 16.11 -5.68 12.09
CA THR A 372 15.56 -6.98 11.64
C THR A 372 14.08 -7.19 11.95
N ASP A 373 13.53 -6.53 12.95
CA ASP A 373 12.14 -6.65 13.30
C ASP A 373 11.26 -5.94 12.26
N ILE A 374 10.40 -6.69 11.61
CA ILE A 374 9.48 -6.11 10.63
C ILE A 374 8.28 -5.45 11.33
N MET A 375 7.88 -4.29 10.83
CA MET A 375 6.62 -3.64 11.24
C MET A 375 5.49 -4.04 10.30
N ASN A 376 5.73 -4.00 8.99
CA ASN A 376 4.73 -4.25 7.95
C ASN A 376 5.37 -4.81 6.67
N GLY A 377 5.99 -3.98 5.85
CA GLY A 377 6.63 -4.25 4.57
C GLY A 377 6.77 -2.97 3.76
N ILE A 378 7.51 -3.01 2.64
CA ILE A 378 7.72 -1.84 1.79
C ILE A 378 6.40 -1.36 1.13
N GLY A 379 5.48 -2.27 0.84
CA GLY A 379 4.23 -1.93 0.17
C GLY A 379 4.47 -1.27 -1.19
N GLY A 380 3.65 -0.26 -1.50
CA GLY A 380 3.80 0.54 -2.72
C GLY A 380 4.65 1.79 -2.54
N SER A 381 5.11 2.10 -1.33
CA SER A 381 5.84 3.35 -1.08
C SER A 381 7.07 3.48 -1.97
N GLY A 382 7.82 2.40 -2.20
CA GLY A 382 8.98 2.40 -3.09
C GLY A 382 8.61 2.58 -4.56
N ASP A 383 7.50 1.99 -5.03
CA ASP A 383 6.99 2.16 -6.39
C ASP A 383 6.69 3.64 -6.68
N PHE A 384 5.99 4.31 -5.76
CA PHE A 384 5.63 5.71 -5.90
C PHE A 384 6.81 6.64 -5.67
N THR A 385 7.55 6.51 -4.58
CA THR A 385 8.64 7.41 -4.19
C THR A 385 9.68 7.55 -5.29
N ARG A 386 10.18 6.43 -5.81
CA ARG A 386 11.25 6.45 -6.83
C ARG A 386 10.80 7.01 -8.18
N ASN A 387 9.51 6.96 -8.49
CA ASN A 387 8.97 7.27 -9.81
C ASN A 387 8.11 8.54 -9.84
N SER A 388 7.81 9.14 -8.71
CA SER A 388 7.03 10.37 -8.62
C SER A 388 7.80 11.59 -9.17
N TYR A 389 7.07 12.64 -9.51
CA TYR A 389 7.62 13.96 -9.84
C TYR A 389 8.15 14.64 -8.58
N ILE A 390 7.38 14.60 -7.50
CA ILE A 390 7.78 15.04 -6.17
C ILE A 390 7.52 13.88 -5.19
N SER A 391 8.56 13.46 -4.45
CA SER A 391 8.43 12.49 -3.37
C SER A 391 8.54 13.17 -2.02
N ILE A 392 7.52 12.99 -1.19
CA ILE A 392 7.42 13.56 0.15
C ILE A 392 7.33 12.41 1.16
N PHE A 393 8.27 12.38 2.11
CA PHE A 393 8.15 11.53 3.28
C PHE A 393 7.75 12.35 4.51
N THR A 394 6.84 11.81 5.28
CA THR A 394 6.32 12.45 6.49
C THR A 394 6.47 11.52 7.70
N ALA A 395 6.81 12.07 8.84
CA ALA A 395 6.77 11.38 10.12
C ALA A 395 6.59 12.40 11.26
N PRO A 396 5.97 12.05 12.38
CA PRO A 396 6.15 12.79 13.62
C PRO A 396 7.63 12.81 13.98
N SER A 397 8.18 13.90 14.48
CA SER A 397 9.61 13.98 14.84
C SER A 397 9.99 13.02 15.96
N VAL A 398 9.03 12.73 16.84
CA VAL A 398 9.17 11.80 17.98
C VAL A 398 7.94 10.92 18.10
N VAL A 399 8.15 9.71 18.60
CA VAL A 399 7.10 8.73 18.90
C VAL A 399 7.28 8.15 20.31
N LYS A 400 6.34 7.32 20.76
CA LYS A 400 6.38 6.70 22.11
C LYS A 400 6.54 7.73 23.22
N ASP A 401 5.68 8.76 23.23
CA ASP A 401 5.67 9.84 24.23
C ASP A 401 7.02 10.60 24.31
N GLY A 402 7.61 10.91 23.15
CA GLY A 402 8.88 11.64 23.05
C GLY A 402 10.14 10.81 23.30
N ARG A 403 10.03 9.49 23.51
CA ARG A 403 11.17 8.65 23.85
C ARG A 403 12.00 8.18 22.66
N LEU A 404 11.43 8.19 21.45
CA LEU A 404 12.11 7.75 20.25
C LEU A 404 12.01 8.84 19.17
N SER A 405 13.18 9.27 18.67
CA SER A 405 13.26 10.13 17.49
C SER A 405 13.06 9.32 16.22
N THR A 406 12.33 9.89 15.26
CA THR A 406 12.23 9.35 13.90
C THR A 406 13.30 9.89 12.97
N VAL A 407 14.06 10.90 13.44
CA VAL A 407 15.25 11.40 12.75
C VAL A 407 16.47 10.75 13.40
N VAL A 408 17.23 9.96 12.64
CA VAL A 408 18.33 9.15 13.14
C VAL A 408 19.65 9.50 12.42
N PRO A 409 20.82 9.23 13.03
CA PRO A 409 22.09 9.45 12.33
C PRO A 409 22.25 8.59 11.09
N MET A 410 21.75 7.36 11.15
CA MET A 410 21.79 6.37 10.06
C MET A 410 20.63 5.40 10.24
N CYS A 411 19.83 5.21 9.18
CA CYS A 411 18.81 4.18 9.16
C CYS A 411 19.42 2.79 9.30
N THR A 412 18.84 1.97 10.17
CA THR A 412 19.26 0.58 10.36
C THR A 412 18.80 -0.33 9.23
N HIS A 413 17.76 0.07 8.52
CA HIS A 413 17.22 -0.55 7.31
C HIS A 413 16.83 0.56 6.33
N VAL A 414 17.06 0.38 5.04
CA VAL A 414 16.79 1.40 4.02
C VAL A 414 15.83 0.86 2.96
N ASP A 415 14.59 1.34 2.98
CA ASP A 415 13.59 1.04 1.95
C ASP A 415 13.68 2.02 0.77
N SER A 416 13.94 3.30 1.06
CA SER A 416 14.19 4.33 0.06
C SER A 416 15.47 5.07 0.36
N ASN A 417 16.43 5.03 -0.56
CA ASN A 417 17.70 5.71 -0.39
C ASN A 417 17.59 7.22 -0.65
N GLU A 418 18.64 7.96 -0.30
CA GLU A 418 18.74 9.41 -0.43
C GLU A 418 18.52 9.92 -1.87
N HIS A 419 18.78 9.10 -2.88
CA HIS A 419 18.59 9.49 -4.29
C HIS A 419 17.11 9.53 -4.70
N SER A 420 16.25 8.83 -3.98
CA SER A 420 14.80 8.77 -4.22
C SER A 420 14.02 9.72 -3.32
N THR A 421 14.60 10.17 -2.20
CA THR A 421 13.97 11.05 -1.23
C THR A 421 14.22 12.50 -1.59
N GLN A 422 13.15 13.26 -1.80
CA GLN A 422 13.25 14.67 -2.18
C GLN A 422 12.85 15.60 -1.03
N ILE A 423 11.75 15.34 -0.37
CA ILE A 423 11.18 16.20 0.67
C ILE A 423 10.93 15.37 1.94
N ILE A 424 11.36 15.88 3.08
CA ILE A 424 11.06 15.32 4.40
C ILE A 424 10.28 16.35 5.20
N VAL A 425 9.21 15.92 5.87
CA VAL A 425 8.33 16.79 6.65
C VAL A 425 8.02 16.18 8.01
N THR A 426 8.19 17.00 9.04
CA THR A 426 7.68 16.71 10.39
C THR A 426 6.76 17.85 10.85
N GLU A 427 6.19 17.75 12.05
CA GLU A 427 5.39 18.82 12.65
C GLU A 427 6.18 20.12 12.91
N HIS A 428 7.50 20.07 12.86
CA HIS A 428 8.37 21.21 13.10
C HIS A 428 8.76 21.98 11.83
N GLY A 429 8.75 21.28 10.67
CA GLY A 429 9.14 21.91 9.42
C GLY A 429 9.32 20.95 8.26
N LEU A 430 9.92 21.47 7.20
CA LEU A 430 10.16 20.80 5.94
C LEU A 430 11.62 20.98 5.49
N ALA A 431 12.24 19.87 5.08
CA ALA A 431 13.54 19.84 4.43
C ALA A 431 13.37 19.51 2.94
N ASP A 432 13.70 20.47 2.06
CA ASP A 432 13.77 20.27 0.61
C ASP A 432 15.19 19.85 0.23
N LEU A 433 15.36 18.57 -0.03
CA LEU A 433 16.66 17.93 -0.28
C LEU A 433 17.06 17.91 -1.76
N ARG A 434 16.24 18.47 -2.63
CA ARG A 434 16.47 18.48 -4.08
C ARG A 434 17.74 19.28 -4.43
N GLY A 435 18.62 18.66 -5.23
CA GLY A 435 19.86 19.29 -5.70
C GLY A 435 20.94 19.47 -4.62
N LEU A 436 20.78 18.82 -3.45
CA LEU A 436 21.74 18.94 -2.34
C LEU A 436 22.63 17.68 -2.24
N GLY A 437 23.91 17.89 -1.97
CA GLY A 437 24.85 16.84 -1.61
C GLY A 437 24.70 16.41 -0.14
N PRO A 438 25.36 15.31 0.29
CA PRO A 438 25.14 14.70 1.60
C PRO A 438 25.31 15.65 2.79
N VAL A 439 26.38 16.48 2.78
CA VAL A 439 26.65 17.45 3.85
C VAL A 439 25.56 18.52 3.93
N GLN A 440 25.10 19.01 2.76
CA GLN A 440 24.04 20.01 2.69
C GLN A 440 22.69 19.44 3.14
N ARG A 441 22.39 18.18 2.81
CA ARG A 441 21.22 17.46 3.28
C ARG A 441 21.22 17.32 4.80
N ALA A 442 22.34 16.84 5.37
CA ALA A 442 22.49 16.70 6.80
C ALA A 442 22.31 18.04 7.51
N HIS A 443 22.94 19.11 7.00
CA HIS A 443 22.78 20.44 7.55
C HIS A 443 21.33 20.91 7.52
N LEU A 444 20.61 20.71 6.40
CA LEU A 444 19.23 21.16 6.25
C LEU A 444 18.22 20.36 7.11
N ILE A 445 18.45 19.06 7.29
CA ILE A 445 17.63 18.22 8.16
C ILE A 445 17.81 18.62 9.63
N ILE A 446 19.03 18.97 10.01
CA ILE A 446 19.41 19.31 11.38
C ILE A 446 19.13 20.78 11.72
N VAL A 447 19.35 21.72 10.77
CA VAL A 447 19.31 23.16 10.99
C VAL A 447 18.44 23.81 9.91
N ASP A 448 17.59 24.76 10.28
CA ASP A 448 16.77 25.48 9.30
C ASP A 448 17.64 26.45 8.45
N ARG A 449 17.05 27.00 7.35
CA ARG A 449 17.72 27.94 6.45
C ARG A 449 18.18 29.25 7.12
N ASN A 450 17.69 29.54 8.33
CA ASN A 450 18.02 30.77 9.09
C ASN A 450 19.07 30.50 10.17
N GLY A 451 19.64 29.28 10.24
CA GLY A 451 20.63 28.89 11.24
C GLY A 451 20.03 28.58 12.61
N HIS A 452 18.70 28.54 12.73
CA HIS A 452 18.04 28.02 13.93
C HIS A 452 18.01 26.49 13.85
N SER A 453 18.20 25.82 14.99
CA SER A 453 18.03 24.36 15.01
C SER A 453 16.65 24.03 14.47
N ASN A 454 16.59 23.40 13.30
CA ASN A 454 15.35 22.81 12.82
C ASN A 454 14.97 21.80 13.88
N ARG A 455 13.94 22.07 14.66
CA ARG A 455 13.54 21.23 15.79
C ARG A 455 13.13 19.80 15.39
N VAL A 456 13.24 19.47 14.11
CA VAL A 456 13.14 18.08 13.61
C VAL A 456 14.09 17.14 14.37
N ALA A 457 15.16 17.67 14.99
CA ALA A 457 16.20 16.88 15.63
C ALA A 457 16.63 17.36 17.04
N VAL A 458 15.91 18.28 17.70
CA VAL A 458 16.38 18.99 18.92
C VAL A 458 16.71 18.08 20.11
N GLU A 459 16.00 16.99 20.32
CA GLU A 459 16.30 16.12 21.46
C GLU A 459 17.48 15.18 21.17
N PHE A 460 17.80 14.92 19.92
CA PHE A 460 18.92 14.08 19.52
C PHE A 460 20.29 14.74 19.74
N PHE A 461 20.38 16.07 19.67
CA PHE A 461 21.62 16.84 19.85
C PHE A 461 22.27 16.73 21.24
N ASN A 462 21.53 16.29 22.24
CA ASN A 462 22.09 16.06 23.58
C ASN A 462 22.83 14.73 23.72
N SER A 463 22.81 13.84 22.72
CA SER A 463 23.57 12.59 22.78
C SER A 463 25.03 12.82 22.40
N LYS A 464 25.95 12.24 23.18
CA LYS A 464 27.41 12.31 22.96
C LYS A 464 27.84 11.80 21.58
N ILE A 465 27.10 10.83 21.02
CA ILE A 465 27.36 10.21 19.72
C ILE A 465 27.09 11.19 18.58
N TYR A 466 26.06 12.01 18.69
CA TYR A 466 25.67 12.97 17.67
C TYR A 466 26.66 14.14 17.57
N ARG A 467 27.10 14.67 18.71
CA ARG A 467 28.16 15.70 18.74
C ARG A 467 29.45 15.21 18.04
N GLN A 468 29.81 13.97 18.27
CA GLN A 468 31.01 13.39 17.63
C GLN A 468 30.85 13.21 16.11
N ALA A 469 29.63 12.86 15.61
CA ALA A 469 29.34 12.78 14.18
C ALA A 469 29.28 14.18 13.53
N PHE A 470 28.67 15.14 14.19
CA PHE A 470 28.58 16.53 13.72
C PHE A 470 29.95 17.22 13.70
N ASP A 471 30.77 17.04 14.75
CA ASP A 471 32.12 17.59 14.80
C ASP A 471 33.00 16.99 13.69
N LYS A 472 32.87 15.68 13.42
CA LYS A 472 33.56 15.06 12.26
C LYS A 472 33.09 15.58 10.90
N LEU A 473 31.80 15.89 10.75
CA LEU A 473 31.28 16.48 9.51
C LEU A 473 31.73 17.93 9.31
N GLN A 474 31.96 18.69 10.39
CA GLN A 474 32.53 20.04 10.31
C GLN A 474 34.05 20.03 10.00
N ASP A 475 34.75 18.98 10.39
CA ASP A 475 36.19 18.81 10.15
C ASP A 475 36.52 18.33 8.72
N ILE A 476 35.52 17.82 7.95
CA ILE A 476 35.71 17.47 6.53
C ILE A 476 35.72 18.76 5.70
N LYS A 477 36.89 19.39 5.65
CA LYS A 477 37.11 20.67 4.94
C LYS A 477 37.74 20.53 3.56
N SER A 478 38.15 19.32 3.13
CA SER A 478 38.82 19.13 1.85
C SER A 478 38.47 17.83 1.15
N ASP A 479 38.56 17.81 -0.19
CA ASP A 479 38.40 16.60 -1.01
C ASP A 479 39.41 15.49 -0.69
N GLU A 480 40.56 15.84 -0.13
CA GLU A 480 41.57 14.86 0.32
C GLU A 480 41.11 14.02 1.50
N ASP A 481 40.29 14.57 2.38
CA ASP A 481 39.73 13.83 3.51
C ASP A 481 38.63 12.84 3.08
N LEU A 482 37.89 13.15 2.02
CA LEU A 482 36.88 12.25 1.45
C LEU A 482 37.49 11.04 0.74
N SER A 483 38.65 11.19 0.10
CA SER A 483 39.32 10.11 -0.64
C SER A 483 39.81 8.96 0.25
N ARG A 484 39.94 9.17 1.58
CA ARG A 484 40.33 8.14 2.56
C ARG A 484 39.18 7.18 2.94
N TYR A 485 37.95 7.50 2.58
CA TYR A 485 36.75 6.71 2.90
C TYR A 485 36.10 6.06 1.67
N ILE A 486 36.65 6.29 0.48
CA ILE A 486 36.20 5.65 -0.77
C ILE A 486 37.31 4.66 -1.17
N LEU A 487 37.08 3.38 -0.85
CA LEU A 487 37.78 2.25 -1.45
C LEU A 487 36.94 1.68 -2.57
#